data_d415b01670d11d478d22d5fd816ba888
#
_entry.id   d415b01670d11d478d22d5fd816ba888
#
_cell.length_a   1.000
_cell.length_b   1.000
_cell.length_c   1.000
_cell.angle_alpha   90.00
_cell.angle_beta   90.00
_cell.angle_gamma   90.00
#
_symmetry.space_group_name_H-M   'P 1'
#
loop_
_entity.id
_entity.type
_entity.pdbx_description
1 polymer ?
#
loop_
_entity_poly.entity_id
_entity_poly.type
_entity_poly.pdbx_seq_one_letter_code
_entity_poly.pdbx_strand_id
1 'polypeptide(L)'
;MAERLTIIDFVEKYVAKFSKNPFLWEKNLDTNVWEPTTYEETLAKAKRIAAGLMALGVQKGEKISYLSEGRDLWVIGELGVLYAGAVNVPLSIKLGETNDLVFRVKHSDSKYIITSKFQLSKVRAILPDCPMVEKVIIFDEVPDKQENEIYLDEIIAMGDDFLAKNEDLFVQRYKSIGPAISFRSKIPAYAFTFGVAKR
;
A
#
# COMPACT_ATOMS: atom_id res chain seq x y z
N MET A 1 2.84 21.64 23.99
CA MET A 1 2.06 21.12 22.84
C MET A 1 2.26 19.61 22.78
N ALA A 2 1.17 18.83 22.67
CA ALA A 2 1.31 17.38 22.51
C ALA A 2 2.07 17.10 21.21
N GLU A 3 3.04 16.20 21.27
CA GLU A 3 3.80 15.74 20.13
C GLU A 3 2.84 15.06 19.13
N ARG A 4 2.82 15.53 17.88
CA ARG A 4 1.98 14.93 16.84
C ARG A 4 2.70 13.73 16.28
N LEU A 5 2.25 12.55 16.66
CA LEU A 5 2.75 11.27 16.16
C LEU A 5 2.20 10.98 14.75
N THR A 6 3.03 10.38 13.91
CA THR A 6 2.63 9.82 12.63
C THR A 6 2.03 8.42 12.81
N ILE A 7 1.40 7.87 11.76
CA ILE A 7 0.98 6.45 11.75
C ILE A 7 2.20 5.54 11.92
N ILE A 8 3.34 5.91 11.31
CA ILE A 8 4.59 5.18 11.43
C ILE A 8 5.05 5.11 12.89
N ASP A 9 5.04 6.24 13.60
CA ASP A 9 5.42 6.28 15.02
C ASP A 9 4.52 5.37 15.88
N PHE A 10 3.22 5.35 15.58
CA PHE A 10 2.30 4.43 16.25
C PHE A 10 2.64 2.97 15.96
N VAL A 11 2.86 2.60 14.70
CA VAL A 11 3.19 1.23 14.32
C VAL A 11 4.48 0.78 15.00
N GLU A 12 5.55 1.58 14.93
CA GLU A 12 6.84 1.28 15.60
C GLU A 12 6.65 1.07 17.11
N LYS A 13 5.88 1.93 17.76
CA LYS A 13 5.59 1.83 19.18
C LYS A 13 4.83 0.54 19.54
N TYR A 14 3.84 0.16 18.75
CA TYR A 14 3.04 -1.03 19.03
C TYR A 14 3.75 -2.32 18.65
N VAL A 15 4.56 -2.31 17.59
CA VAL A 15 5.45 -3.45 17.28
C VAL A 15 6.44 -3.67 18.41
N ALA A 16 7.06 -2.63 18.96
CA ALA A 16 7.97 -2.75 20.11
C ALA A 16 7.29 -3.36 21.35
N LYS A 17 5.98 -3.15 21.50
CA LYS A 17 5.22 -3.65 22.66
C LYS A 17 4.62 -5.04 22.46
N PHE A 18 4.19 -5.37 21.24
CA PHE A 18 3.36 -6.52 20.91
C PHE A 18 3.94 -7.42 19.81
N SER A 19 5.22 -7.30 19.53
CA SER A 19 5.97 -7.92 18.43
C SER A 19 5.39 -9.27 17.95
N LYS A 20 5.30 -10.26 18.84
CA LYS A 20 4.86 -11.63 18.56
C LYS A 20 3.35 -11.85 18.57
N ASN A 21 2.57 -10.83 18.96
CA ASN A 21 1.12 -10.98 18.98
C ASN A 21 0.56 -10.95 17.56
N PRO A 22 -0.55 -11.68 17.29
CA PRO A 22 -1.29 -11.54 16.05
C PRO A 22 -1.78 -10.08 15.85
N PHE A 23 -1.58 -9.56 14.66
CA PHE A 23 -2.06 -8.23 14.26
C PHE A 23 -3.11 -8.30 13.17
N LEU A 24 -2.84 -9.08 12.12
CA LEU A 24 -3.75 -9.28 10.99
C LEU A 24 -4.16 -10.74 10.93
N TRP A 25 -5.32 -10.98 10.35
CA TRP A 25 -5.82 -12.33 10.11
C TRP A 25 -6.35 -12.41 8.69
N GLU A 26 -5.86 -13.37 7.92
CA GLU A 26 -6.37 -13.67 6.60
C GLU A 26 -6.89 -15.11 6.56
N LYS A 27 -7.99 -15.32 5.84
CA LYS A 27 -8.54 -16.65 5.65
C LYS A 27 -7.85 -17.31 4.46
N ASN A 28 -7.14 -18.38 4.73
CA ASN A 28 -6.63 -19.25 3.68
C ASN A 28 -7.83 -19.94 2.99
N LEU A 29 -8.04 -19.66 1.70
CA LEU A 29 -9.21 -20.13 0.98
C LEU A 29 -9.14 -21.63 0.65
N ASP A 30 -7.93 -22.20 0.58
CA ASP A 30 -7.74 -23.62 0.27
C ASP A 30 -7.99 -24.50 1.50
N THR A 31 -7.52 -24.07 2.66
CA THR A 31 -7.65 -24.81 3.92
C THR A 31 -8.86 -24.39 4.74
N ASN A 32 -9.49 -23.25 4.40
CA ASN A 32 -10.57 -22.61 5.16
C ASN A 32 -10.20 -22.23 6.60
N VAL A 33 -8.90 -22.10 6.91
CA VAL A 33 -8.36 -21.74 8.21
C VAL A 33 -7.96 -20.25 8.22
N TRP A 34 -8.16 -19.59 9.38
CA TRP A 34 -7.64 -18.24 9.60
C TRP A 34 -6.18 -18.30 10.03
N GLU A 35 -5.32 -17.61 9.29
CA GLU A 35 -3.88 -17.53 9.53
C GLU A 35 -3.53 -16.14 10.05
N PRO A 36 -2.79 -16.05 11.18
CA PRO A 36 -2.37 -14.78 11.72
C PRO A 36 -1.06 -14.29 11.11
N THR A 37 -0.95 -12.97 10.95
CA THR A 37 0.32 -12.28 10.74
C THR A 37 0.61 -11.41 11.95
N THR A 38 1.79 -11.55 12.55
CA THR A 38 2.18 -10.82 13.76
C THR A 38 2.49 -9.35 13.46
N TYR A 39 2.59 -8.53 14.53
CA TYR A 39 3.02 -7.14 14.40
C TYR A 39 4.39 -7.00 13.75
N GLU A 40 5.37 -7.82 14.16
CA GLU A 40 6.73 -7.74 13.60
C GLU A 40 6.80 -8.20 12.15
N GLU A 41 6.10 -9.28 11.77
CA GLU A 41 6.03 -9.76 10.39
C GLU A 41 5.38 -8.71 9.48
N THR A 42 4.29 -8.09 9.95
CA THR A 42 3.62 -6.99 9.25
C THR A 42 4.60 -5.84 8.99
N LEU A 43 5.32 -5.39 10.02
CA LEU A 43 6.27 -4.30 9.89
C LEU A 43 7.45 -4.66 8.99
N ALA A 44 8.01 -5.86 9.16
CA ALA A 44 9.11 -6.33 8.33
C ALA A 44 8.73 -6.36 6.84
N LYS A 45 7.57 -6.93 6.52
CA LYS A 45 7.07 -6.98 5.13
C LYS A 45 6.77 -5.59 4.59
N ALA A 46 6.16 -4.70 5.39
CA ALA A 46 5.90 -3.32 4.99
C ALA A 46 7.19 -2.54 4.67
N LYS A 47 8.25 -2.69 5.48
CA LYS A 47 9.55 -2.06 5.22
C LYS A 47 10.21 -2.56 3.92
N ARG A 48 10.10 -3.85 3.63
CA ARG A 48 10.58 -4.43 2.37
C ARG A 48 9.83 -3.88 1.17
N ILE A 49 8.49 -3.79 1.26
CA ILE A 49 7.65 -3.15 0.23
C ILE A 49 8.06 -1.68 0.03
N ALA A 50 8.23 -0.94 1.11
CA ALA A 50 8.64 0.46 1.04
C ALA A 50 9.98 0.65 0.34
N ALA A 51 10.97 -0.17 0.69
CA ALA A 51 12.28 -0.16 0.05
C ALA A 51 12.19 -0.54 -1.44
N GLY A 52 11.35 -1.51 -1.79
CA GLY A 52 11.07 -1.89 -3.17
C GLY A 52 10.41 -0.78 -3.97
N LEU A 53 9.46 -0.06 -3.39
CA LEU A 53 8.86 1.13 -4.00
C LEU A 53 9.91 2.23 -4.23
N MET A 54 10.84 2.43 -3.27
CA MET A 54 11.95 3.36 -3.46
C MET A 54 12.90 2.90 -4.57
N ALA A 55 13.19 1.61 -4.67
CA ALA A 55 14.00 1.02 -5.75
C ALA A 55 13.31 1.15 -7.11
N LEU A 56 11.98 1.05 -7.17
CA LEU A 56 11.17 1.28 -8.36
C LEU A 56 11.20 2.75 -8.82
N GLY A 57 11.64 3.67 -7.96
CA GLY A 57 11.75 5.09 -8.26
C GLY A 57 10.71 5.98 -7.59
N VAL A 58 9.85 5.42 -6.74
CA VAL A 58 8.81 6.20 -6.02
C VAL A 58 9.46 7.29 -5.16
N GLN A 59 9.03 8.53 -5.41
CA GLN A 59 9.52 9.71 -4.70
C GLN A 59 8.63 10.06 -3.51
N LYS A 60 9.22 10.78 -2.54
CA LYS A 60 8.47 11.29 -1.39
C LYS A 60 7.33 12.22 -1.84
N GLY A 61 6.12 11.94 -1.35
CA GLY A 61 4.92 12.70 -1.68
C GLY A 61 4.23 12.29 -2.97
N GLU A 62 4.77 11.34 -3.73
CA GLU A 62 4.05 10.76 -4.87
C GLU A 62 2.82 9.98 -4.41
N LYS A 63 1.79 9.98 -5.24
CA LYS A 63 0.52 9.33 -4.92
C LYS A 63 0.48 7.96 -5.57
N ILE A 64 0.01 7.01 -4.80
CA ILE A 64 -0.21 5.62 -5.23
C ILE A 64 -1.69 5.33 -5.01
N SER A 65 -2.42 5.09 -6.09
CA SER A 65 -3.81 4.65 -6.03
C SER A 65 -3.88 3.21 -5.56
N TYR A 66 -4.89 2.90 -4.74
CA TYR A 66 -5.01 1.59 -4.11
C TYR A 66 -6.41 1.03 -4.33
N LEU A 67 -6.54 -0.03 -5.13
CA LEU A 67 -7.82 -0.65 -5.49
C LEU A 67 -7.77 -2.15 -5.21
N SER A 68 -8.20 -2.56 -4.03
CA SER A 68 -8.26 -3.96 -3.61
C SER A 68 -9.32 -4.19 -2.55
N GLU A 69 -9.74 -5.43 -2.41
CA GLU A 69 -10.52 -5.93 -1.30
C GLU A 69 -9.74 -5.82 0.01
N GLY A 70 -10.50 -5.86 1.13
CA GLY A 70 -9.89 -5.93 2.46
C GLY A 70 -9.22 -7.27 2.70
N ARG A 71 -7.90 -7.26 2.85
CA ARG A 71 -7.04 -8.40 3.15
C ARG A 71 -5.80 -7.93 3.92
N ASP A 72 -5.00 -8.86 4.44
CA ASP A 72 -3.77 -8.52 5.18
C ASP A 72 -2.81 -7.69 4.33
N LEU A 73 -2.60 -8.08 3.06
CA LEU A 73 -1.76 -7.35 2.10
C LEU A 73 -2.24 -5.92 1.85
N TRP A 74 -3.53 -5.63 2.07
CA TRP A 74 -4.02 -4.26 1.97
C TRP A 74 -3.38 -3.37 3.03
N VAL A 75 -3.37 -3.82 4.29
CA VAL A 75 -2.78 -3.08 5.41
C VAL A 75 -1.26 -3.02 5.29
N ILE A 76 -0.64 -4.16 4.98
CA ILE A 76 0.83 -4.27 4.85
C ILE A 76 1.33 -3.35 3.72
N GLY A 77 0.65 -3.37 2.57
CA GLY A 77 1.01 -2.54 1.43
C GLY A 77 0.77 -1.05 1.68
N GLU A 78 -0.32 -0.68 2.37
CA GLU A 78 -0.56 0.71 2.79
C GLU A 78 0.58 1.20 3.69
N LEU A 79 0.98 0.41 4.69
CA LEU A 79 2.15 0.74 5.52
C LEU A 79 3.41 0.87 4.67
N GLY A 80 3.62 -0.01 3.69
CA GLY A 80 4.73 0.07 2.75
C GLY A 80 4.75 1.39 1.99
N VAL A 81 3.60 1.84 1.47
CA VAL A 81 3.45 3.15 0.81
C VAL A 81 3.82 4.28 1.76
N LEU A 82 3.35 4.24 3.00
CA LEU A 82 3.65 5.27 4.00
C LEU A 82 5.14 5.29 4.37
N TYR A 83 5.77 4.13 4.59
CA TYR A 83 7.21 4.04 4.89
C TYR A 83 8.08 4.50 3.71
N ALA A 84 7.65 4.33 2.47
CA ALA A 84 8.30 4.91 1.29
C ALA A 84 8.20 6.44 1.23
N GLY A 85 7.39 7.05 2.10
CA GLY A 85 7.09 8.48 2.08
C GLY A 85 6.10 8.89 0.99
N ALA A 86 5.44 7.94 0.37
CA ALA A 86 4.39 8.18 -0.61
C ALA A 86 3.02 8.42 0.05
N VAL A 87 2.05 8.82 -0.74
CA VAL A 87 0.69 9.10 -0.29
C VAL A 87 -0.24 8.00 -0.79
N ASN A 88 -0.89 7.29 0.12
CA ASN A 88 -1.90 6.30 -0.23
C ASN A 88 -3.21 7.00 -0.68
N VAL A 89 -3.76 6.58 -1.82
CA VAL A 89 -5.04 7.06 -2.38
C VAL A 89 -5.99 5.86 -2.50
N PRO A 90 -6.71 5.51 -1.42
CA PRO A 90 -7.60 4.36 -1.44
C PRO A 90 -8.81 4.62 -2.34
N LEU A 91 -9.11 3.67 -3.21
CA LEU A 91 -10.23 3.66 -4.13
C LEU A 91 -11.24 2.58 -3.71
N SER A 92 -12.53 2.89 -3.82
CA SER A 92 -13.56 1.91 -3.50
C SER A 92 -13.71 0.88 -4.62
N ILE A 93 -13.69 -0.40 -4.26
CA ILE A 93 -13.98 -1.51 -5.20
C ILE A 93 -15.42 -1.48 -5.74
N LYS A 94 -16.31 -0.73 -5.08
CA LYS A 94 -17.72 -0.55 -5.51
C LYS A 94 -17.86 0.44 -6.65
N LEU A 95 -16.81 1.16 -7.03
CA LEU A 95 -16.83 2.00 -8.22
C LEU A 95 -16.99 1.10 -9.44
N GLY A 96 -18.17 1.14 -10.05
CA GLY A 96 -18.52 0.31 -11.20
C GLY A 96 -18.25 1.00 -12.54
N GLU A 97 -18.24 2.33 -12.53
CA GLU A 97 -18.08 3.12 -13.75
C GLU A 97 -16.60 3.44 -14.00
N THR A 98 -16.14 3.15 -15.21
CA THR A 98 -14.76 3.42 -15.64
C THR A 98 -14.41 4.90 -15.48
N ASN A 99 -15.33 5.81 -15.83
CA ASN A 99 -15.14 7.26 -15.73
C ASN A 99 -14.86 7.74 -14.31
N ASP A 100 -15.49 7.15 -13.31
CA ASP A 100 -15.26 7.49 -11.90
C ASP A 100 -13.85 7.11 -11.45
N LEU A 101 -13.35 5.96 -11.88
CA LEU A 101 -11.99 5.52 -11.59
C LEU A 101 -10.96 6.40 -12.32
N VAL A 102 -11.18 6.67 -13.62
CA VAL A 102 -10.35 7.57 -14.43
C VAL A 102 -10.26 8.94 -13.76
N PHE A 103 -11.40 9.51 -13.37
CA PHE A 103 -11.44 10.81 -12.70
C PHE A 103 -10.58 10.81 -11.43
N ARG A 104 -10.72 9.79 -10.58
CA ARG A 104 -10.00 9.71 -9.29
C ARG A 104 -8.51 9.54 -9.46
N VAL A 105 -8.09 8.69 -10.39
CA VAL A 105 -6.67 8.46 -10.69
C VAL A 105 -6.03 9.73 -11.28
N LYS A 106 -6.70 10.39 -12.23
CA LYS A 106 -6.25 11.68 -12.77
C LYS A 106 -6.23 12.78 -11.72
N HIS A 107 -7.29 12.90 -10.92
CA HIS A 107 -7.40 13.94 -9.89
C HIS A 107 -6.35 13.80 -8.79
N SER A 108 -6.01 12.56 -8.42
CA SER A 108 -4.94 12.30 -7.46
C SER A 108 -3.54 12.46 -8.07
N ASP A 109 -3.41 12.47 -9.40
CA ASP A 109 -2.13 12.44 -10.10
C ASP A 109 -1.28 11.23 -9.68
N SER A 110 -1.94 10.06 -9.60
CA SER A 110 -1.28 8.82 -9.18
C SER A 110 -0.44 8.25 -10.31
N LYS A 111 0.85 8.04 -10.05
CA LYS A 111 1.77 7.42 -11.00
C LYS A 111 1.80 5.89 -10.90
N TYR A 112 1.35 5.36 -9.78
CA TYR A 112 1.33 3.92 -9.50
C TYR A 112 -0.06 3.52 -9.04
N ILE A 113 -0.45 2.29 -9.37
CA ILE A 113 -1.70 1.68 -8.86
C ILE A 113 -1.34 0.34 -8.24
N ILE A 114 -1.72 0.13 -6.98
CA ILE A 114 -1.66 -1.17 -6.31
C ILE A 114 -3.04 -1.82 -6.38
N THR A 115 -3.11 -3.07 -6.82
CA THR A 115 -4.39 -3.75 -7.04
C THR A 115 -4.32 -5.25 -6.75
N SER A 116 -5.48 -5.86 -6.49
CA SER A 116 -5.65 -7.32 -6.46
C SER A 116 -5.95 -7.85 -7.87
N LYS A 117 -5.76 -9.14 -8.09
CA LYS A 117 -6.17 -9.81 -9.34
C LYS A 117 -7.66 -9.63 -9.65
N PHE A 118 -8.50 -9.50 -8.61
CA PHE A 118 -9.96 -9.36 -8.78
C PHE A 118 -10.38 -7.98 -9.30
N GLN A 119 -9.55 -6.95 -9.08
CA GLN A 119 -9.81 -5.60 -9.58
C GLN A 119 -8.95 -5.22 -10.80
N LEU A 120 -8.03 -6.11 -11.20
CA LEU A 120 -7.06 -5.84 -12.27
C LEU A 120 -7.72 -5.49 -13.61
N SER A 121 -8.83 -6.13 -13.96
CA SER A 121 -9.57 -5.82 -15.18
C SER A 121 -10.08 -4.38 -15.22
N LYS A 122 -10.54 -3.86 -14.07
CA LYS A 122 -10.96 -2.45 -13.96
C LYS A 122 -9.77 -1.50 -14.11
N VAL A 123 -8.61 -1.86 -13.50
CA VAL A 123 -7.39 -1.07 -13.63
C VAL A 123 -6.93 -1.03 -15.08
N ARG A 124 -6.84 -2.19 -15.75
CA ARG A 124 -6.46 -2.26 -17.17
C ARG A 124 -7.39 -1.45 -18.07
N ALA A 125 -8.69 -1.43 -17.78
CA ALA A 125 -9.67 -0.69 -18.56
C ALA A 125 -9.47 0.83 -18.51
N ILE A 126 -8.90 1.37 -17.43
CA ILE A 126 -8.68 2.82 -17.29
C ILE A 126 -7.31 3.31 -17.77
N LEU A 127 -6.34 2.42 -17.94
CA LEU A 127 -4.97 2.79 -18.31
C LEU A 127 -4.86 3.64 -19.60
N PRO A 128 -5.61 3.35 -20.68
CA PRO A 128 -5.57 4.17 -21.88
C PRO A 128 -5.91 5.64 -21.61
N ASP A 129 -6.79 5.90 -20.64
CA ASP A 129 -7.19 7.24 -20.23
C ASP A 129 -6.32 7.85 -19.14
N CYS A 130 -5.39 7.07 -18.55
CA CYS A 130 -4.52 7.49 -17.44
C CYS A 130 -3.03 7.37 -17.80
N PRO A 131 -2.53 8.11 -18.79
CA PRO A 131 -1.16 7.98 -19.30
C PRO A 131 -0.08 8.36 -18.28
N MET A 132 -0.45 8.99 -17.14
CA MET A 132 0.47 9.27 -16.04
C MET A 132 0.80 8.03 -15.22
N VAL A 133 0.05 6.95 -15.33
CA VAL A 133 0.30 5.72 -14.57
C VAL A 133 1.49 4.99 -15.19
N GLU A 134 2.59 4.93 -14.46
CA GLU A 134 3.85 4.34 -14.90
C GLU A 134 3.88 2.82 -14.70
N LYS A 135 3.37 2.33 -13.55
CA LYS A 135 3.32 0.89 -13.22
C LYS A 135 2.07 0.53 -12.42
N VAL A 136 1.62 -0.71 -12.65
CA VAL A 136 0.57 -1.37 -11.87
C VAL A 136 1.21 -2.48 -11.03
N ILE A 137 1.07 -2.40 -9.72
CA ILE A 137 1.60 -3.38 -8.76
C ILE A 137 0.46 -4.32 -8.40
N ILE A 138 0.64 -5.61 -8.63
CA ILE A 138 -0.40 -6.63 -8.44
C ILE A 138 -0.03 -7.50 -7.23
N PHE A 139 -0.96 -7.71 -6.33
CA PHE A 139 -0.76 -8.57 -5.15
C PHE A 139 -0.58 -10.03 -5.50
N ASP A 140 -1.27 -10.48 -6.53
CA ASP A 140 -1.46 -11.88 -6.87
C ASP A 140 -0.86 -12.17 -8.25
N GLU A 141 -0.35 -13.37 -8.46
CA GLU A 141 0.07 -13.81 -9.78
C GLU A 141 -1.14 -13.94 -10.72
N VAL A 142 -0.94 -13.57 -11.98
CA VAL A 142 -1.92 -13.70 -13.07
C VAL A 142 -1.25 -14.29 -14.30
N PRO A 143 -1.99 -15.09 -15.12
CA PRO A 143 -1.39 -15.80 -16.25
C PRO A 143 -0.99 -14.89 -17.41
N ASP A 144 -1.55 -13.68 -17.47
CA ASP A 144 -1.48 -12.73 -18.58
C ASP A 144 -0.86 -11.40 -18.19
N LYS A 145 0.19 -11.41 -17.33
CA LYS A 145 0.93 -10.22 -16.87
C LYS A 145 1.39 -9.37 -18.07
N GLN A 146 1.10 -8.06 -18.00
CA GLN A 146 1.48 -7.09 -19.02
C GLN A 146 2.82 -6.40 -18.70
N GLU A 147 3.43 -5.74 -19.67
CA GLU A 147 4.76 -5.11 -19.54
C GLU A 147 4.82 -4.01 -18.47
N ASN A 148 3.73 -3.27 -18.30
CA ASN A 148 3.62 -2.22 -17.28
C ASN A 148 3.18 -2.74 -15.91
N GLU A 149 3.05 -4.05 -15.73
CA GLU A 149 2.64 -4.71 -14.50
C GLU A 149 3.85 -5.33 -13.77
N ILE A 150 3.83 -5.27 -12.45
CA ILE A 150 4.84 -5.87 -11.59
C ILE A 150 4.15 -6.54 -10.40
N TYR A 151 4.61 -7.73 -10.00
CA TYR A 151 4.07 -8.39 -8.82
C TYR A 151 4.60 -7.80 -7.52
N LEU A 152 3.80 -7.86 -6.47
CA LEU A 152 4.23 -7.41 -5.14
C LEU A 152 5.48 -8.14 -4.65
N ASP A 153 5.62 -9.43 -4.96
CA ASP A 153 6.78 -10.22 -4.58
C ASP A 153 8.06 -9.77 -5.31
N GLU A 154 7.93 -9.28 -6.55
CA GLU A 154 9.06 -8.65 -7.27
C GLU A 154 9.45 -7.33 -6.59
N ILE A 155 8.47 -6.53 -6.15
CA ILE A 155 8.72 -5.31 -5.36
C ILE A 155 9.43 -5.66 -4.04
N ILE A 156 9.01 -6.72 -3.35
CA ILE A 156 9.64 -7.18 -2.11
C ILE A 156 11.08 -7.61 -2.36
N ALA A 157 11.35 -8.36 -3.42
CA ALA A 157 12.72 -8.77 -3.80
C ALA A 157 13.61 -7.56 -4.12
N MET A 158 13.09 -6.58 -4.89
CA MET A 158 13.78 -5.31 -5.11
C MET A 158 14.07 -4.57 -3.79
N GLY A 159 13.16 -4.66 -2.84
CA GLY A 159 13.30 -4.06 -1.51
C GLY A 159 14.40 -4.70 -0.69
N ASP A 160 14.54 -6.01 -0.73
CA ASP A 160 15.62 -6.74 -0.06
C ASP A 160 16.98 -6.31 -0.61
N ASP A 161 17.11 -6.24 -1.93
CA ASP A 161 18.34 -5.79 -2.60
C ASP A 161 18.64 -4.32 -2.29
N PHE A 162 17.62 -3.47 -2.21
CA PHE A 162 17.76 -2.06 -1.88
C PHE A 162 18.25 -1.86 -0.45
N LEU A 163 17.61 -2.54 0.51
CA LEU A 163 17.99 -2.47 1.94
C LEU A 163 19.42 -2.94 2.17
N ALA A 164 19.84 -4.01 1.51
CA ALA A 164 21.21 -4.53 1.63
C ALA A 164 22.29 -3.50 1.21
N LYS A 165 21.93 -2.53 0.35
CA LYS A 165 22.87 -1.56 -0.21
C LYS A 165 22.67 -0.13 0.26
N ASN A 166 21.45 0.22 0.73
CA ASN A 166 21.01 1.59 0.95
C ASN A 166 20.17 1.73 2.22
N GLU A 167 20.47 0.99 3.28
CA GLU A 167 19.70 1.03 4.54
C GLU A 167 19.63 2.45 5.13
N ASP A 168 20.72 3.18 5.12
CA ASP A 168 20.77 4.55 5.62
C ASP A 168 19.81 5.49 4.85
N LEU A 169 19.76 5.34 3.52
CA LEU A 169 18.86 6.13 2.68
C LEU A 169 17.38 5.81 2.99
N PHE A 170 17.07 4.53 3.20
CA PHE A 170 15.73 4.10 3.61
C PHE A 170 15.35 4.70 4.96
N VAL A 171 16.25 4.59 5.96
CA VAL A 171 16.03 5.16 7.31
C VAL A 171 15.84 6.67 7.24
N GLN A 172 16.67 7.37 6.47
CA GLN A 172 16.53 8.81 6.26
C GLN A 172 15.17 9.17 5.64
N ARG A 173 14.70 8.39 4.66
CA ARG A 173 13.43 8.60 3.98
C ARG A 173 12.27 8.55 4.97
N TYR A 174 12.06 7.44 5.67
CA TYR A 174 10.90 7.30 6.52
C TYR A 174 10.95 8.20 7.77
N LYS A 175 12.13 8.48 8.34
CA LYS A 175 12.29 9.45 9.43
C LYS A 175 12.01 10.90 9.02
N SER A 176 12.10 11.21 7.73
CA SER A 176 11.76 12.53 7.21
C SER A 176 10.24 12.76 7.06
N ILE A 177 9.42 11.75 7.34
CA ILE A 177 7.96 11.82 7.18
C ILE A 177 7.36 12.52 8.40
N GLY A 178 6.78 13.69 8.17
CA GLY A 178 6.08 14.41 9.22
C GLY A 178 4.58 14.15 9.24
N PRO A 179 3.87 14.57 10.29
CA PRO A 179 2.43 14.35 10.45
C PRO A 179 1.55 14.86 9.30
N ALA A 180 2.08 15.77 8.48
CA ALA A 180 1.35 16.36 7.36
C ALA A 180 1.33 15.51 6.08
N ILE A 181 2.17 14.48 5.97
CA ILE A 181 2.26 13.65 4.77
C ILE A 181 1.25 12.51 4.78
N SER A 182 0.87 12.02 5.97
CA SER A 182 -0.02 10.88 6.12
C SER A 182 -1.48 11.13 5.67
N PHE A 183 -1.90 12.38 5.43
CA PHE A 183 -3.29 12.70 5.06
C PHE A 183 -3.42 13.98 4.22
N ARG A 184 -2.80 14.05 3.06
CA ARG A 184 -3.18 15.04 2.05
C ARG A 184 -4.05 14.41 0.96
N SER A 185 -5.18 13.81 1.30
CA SER A 185 -6.23 13.70 0.32
C SER A 185 -6.94 15.05 0.22
N LYS A 186 -6.90 15.69 -0.93
CA LYS A 186 -7.82 16.79 -1.27
C LYS A 186 -9.25 16.28 -1.49
N ILE A 187 -9.50 15.02 -1.21
CA ILE A 187 -10.82 14.40 -1.24
C ILE A 187 -11.44 14.66 0.12
N PRO A 188 -12.64 15.27 0.22
CA PRO A 188 -13.35 15.40 1.49
C PRO A 188 -13.41 14.03 2.15
N ALA A 189 -12.99 13.98 3.42
CA ALA A 189 -12.97 12.78 4.23
C ALA A 189 -14.39 12.21 4.35
N TYR A 190 -14.79 11.36 3.43
CA TYR A 190 -15.87 10.43 3.70
C TYR A 190 -15.27 9.31 4.56
N ALA A 191 -15.59 9.42 5.81
CA ALA A 191 -15.33 8.56 6.94
C ALA A 191 -14.88 7.14 6.58
N PHE A 192 -13.65 6.79 6.98
CA PHE A 192 -13.29 5.42 7.27
C PHE A 192 -14.09 4.98 8.50
N THR A 193 -15.30 4.52 8.31
CA THR A 193 -15.97 3.69 9.30
C THR A 193 -15.42 2.29 9.13
N PHE A 194 -14.38 1.98 9.89
CA PHE A 194 -14.09 0.59 10.21
C PHE A 194 -15.31 0.02 10.91
N GLY A 195 -16.10 -0.76 10.20
CA GLY A 195 -17.15 -1.55 10.79
C GLY A 195 -16.54 -2.60 11.70
N VAL A 196 -16.32 -2.22 12.97
CA VAL A 196 -16.13 -3.20 14.03
C VAL A 196 -17.47 -3.88 14.20
N ALA A 197 -17.62 -5.06 13.61
CA ALA A 197 -18.73 -5.94 13.92
C ALA A 197 -18.62 -6.32 15.39
N LYS A 198 -19.43 -5.68 16.24
CA LYS A 198 -19.69 -6.19 17.59
C LYS A 198 -20.39 -7.52 17.44
N ARG A 199 -19.75 -8.57 17.92
CA ARG A 199 -20.41 -9.77 18.50
C ARG A 199 -19.99 -9.89 19.94
#